data_143b9aeed7a9a0974bde06ab705483d2
#
_entry.id   143b9aeed7a9a0974bde06ab705483d2
#
_cell.length_a   1.000
_cell.length_b   1.000
_cell.length_c   1.000
_cell.angle_alpha   90.00
_cell.angle_beta   90.00
_cell.angle_gamma   90.00
#
_symmetry.space_group_name_H-M   'P 1'
#
loop_
_entity.id
_entity.type
_entity.pdbx_description
1 polymer ?
#
loop_
_entity_poly.entity_id
_entity_poly.type
_entity_poly.pdbx_seq_one_letter_code
_entity_poly.pdbx_strand_id
1 'polypeptide(L)'
;MLSKKHFSVVSKLLAQEVGKEEFIAAVNAVRLELNPNPAGQDHNVPMLGDIRLKGIQHKYRETVLFFPAQGQTCHAYCSFCFRWPQFSGMNELKFAMKETDLLLKYLRLHPQVTDVLFTGGDPMTMSASLLSAYIEPLLQPGLEHIRTIRIGSKALAYWPYRFISDVDAAEVLRLFEKVTATGKNLSFQAHFNHPVELSTAAVCEAIRRIRNTGAQIRTQSPLLRHINDSPEIWREMWRKQVDLSCIPYYMFVARDTGAKHYFEIPLEKCWDFFRKAYSQVSGICRTVRGPSMSDEPGKIQLLGVAEIKGEKVFVLRFIQGRNPKWVDMPFFAAYDPKATWFSELRPAFGKDYFFFEHEFPTRPMYGDGFLFE
;
A
#
# COMPACT_ATOMS: atom_id res chain seq x y z
N MET A 1 -7.45 -10.15 14.54
CA MET A 1 -8.56 -10.32 15.51
C MET A 1 -8.93 -11.78 15.52
N LEU A 2 -8.86 -12.43 16.68
CA LEU A 2 -9.28 -13.83 16.82
C LEU A 2 -10.80 -13.85 16.97
N SER A 3 -11.51 -14.51 16.07
CA SER A 3 -12.95 -14.78 16.30
C SER A 3 -13.15 -15.80 17.42
N LYS A 4 -14.36 -15.90 17.98
CA LYS A 4 -14.69 -16.93 18.98
C LYS A 4 -14.35 -18.34 18.49
N LYS A 5 -14.53 -18.63 17.18
CA LYS A 5 -14.18 -19.91 16.55
C LYS A 5 -12.69 -20.20 16.68
N HIS A 6 -11.84 -19.22 16.34
CA HIS A 6 -10.38 -19.36 16.39
C HIS A 6 -9.88 -19.49 17.83
N PHE A 7 -10.44 -18.71 18.75
CA PHE A 7 -10.12 -18.82 20.17
C PHE A 7 -10.50 -20.21 20.72
N SER A 8 -11.63 -20.78 20.31
CA SER A 8 -12.06 -22.11 20.74
C SER A 8 -11.12 -23.21 20.25
N VAL A 9 -10.59 -23.12 19.02
CA VAL A 9 -9.61 -24.07 18.49
C VAL A 9 -8.30 -23.99 19.28
N VAL A 10 -7.76 -22.80 19.49
CA VAL A 10 -6.51 -22.59 20.23
C VAL A 10 -6.67 -23.07 21.69
N SER A 11 -7.79 -22.74 22.35
CA SER A 11 -8.05 -23.16 23.74
C SER A 11 -8.16 -24.67 23.89
N LYS A 12 -8.78 -25.37 22.93
CA LYS A 12 -8.83 -26.85 22.91
C LYS A 12 -7.46 -27.48 22.80
N LEU A 13 -6.62 -26.97 21.89
CA LEU A 13 -5.25 -27.45 21.68
C LEU A 13 -4.37 -27.26 22.92
N LEU A 14 -4.53 -26.09 23.59
CA LEU A 14 -3.83 -25.83 24.86
C LEU A 14 -4.28 -26.77 25.97
N ALA A 15 -5.57 -27.08 26.04
CA ALA A 15 -6.13 -28.03 27.02
C ALA A 15 -5.74 -29.49 26.75
N GLN A 16 -5.37 -29.84 25.52
CA GLN A 16 -4.96 -31.17 25.11
C GLN A 16 -3.42 -31.40 25.23
N GLU A 17 -2.69 -30.34 25.67
CA GLU A 17 -1.22 -30.40 25.83
C GLU A 17 -0.48 -30.93 24.58
N VAL A 18 -0.99 -30.61 23.38
CA VAL A 18 -0.39 -31.08 22.12
C VAL A 18 1.05 -30.62 21.96
N GLY A 19 1.85 -31.33 21.18
CA GLY A 19 3.24 -30.99 20.91
C GLY A 19 3.38 -29.61 20.25
N LYS A 20 4.50 -28.92 20.48
CA LYS A 20 4.76 -27.56 19.99
C LYS A 20 4.58 -27.43 18.46
N GLU A 21 5.01 -28.42 17.69
CA GLU A 21 4.90 -28.40 16.23
C GLU A 21 3.44 -28.52 15.77
N GLU A 22 2.69 -29.42 16.38
CA GLU A 22 1.26 -29.60 16.12
C GLU A 22 0.47 -28.33 16.49
N PHE A 23 0.79 -27.72 17.64
CA PHE A 23 0.18 -26.45 18.06
C PHE A 23 0.45 -25.33 17.04
N ILE A 24 1.71 -25.18 16.58
CA ILE A 24 2.08 -24.17 15.59
C ILE A 24 1.37 -24.43 14.25
N ALA A 25 1.32 -25.69 13.79
CA ALA A 25 0.62 -26.04 12.56
C ALA A 25 -0.88 -25.69 12.62
N ALA A 26 -1.54 -26.01 13.72
CA ALA A 26 -2.96 -25.70 13.93
C ALA A 26 -3.21 -24.19 14.04
N VAL A 27 -2.34 -23.44 14.72
CA VAL A 27 -2.42 -21.96 14.77
C VAL A 27 -2.23 -21.35 13.38
N ASN A 28 -1.32 -21.88 12.57
CA ASN A 28 -1.10 -21.41 11.20
C ASN A 28 -2.29 -21.75 10.30
N ALA A 29 -2.90 -22.92 10.44
CA ALA A 29 -4.13 -23.27 9.72
C ALA A 29 -5.27 -22.27 10.01
N VAL A 30 -5.47 -21.92 11.29
CA VAL A 30 -6.43 -20.89 11.70
C VAL A 30 -6.09 -19.51 11.11
N ARG A 31 -4.81 -19.14 11.08
CA ARG A 31 -4.37 -17.87 10.45
C ARG A 31 -4.68 -17.84 8.96
N LEU A 32 -4.43 -18.93 8.24
CA LEU A 32 -4.72 -19.05 6.80
C LEU A 32 -6.22 -19.09 6.51
N GLU A 33 -7.04 -19.69 7.39
CA GLU A 33 -8.50 -19.63 7.27
C GLU A 33 -9.01 -18.18 7.40
N LEU A 34 -8.43 -17.40 8.33
CA LEU A 34 -8.76 -15.97 8.50
C LEU A 34 -8.27 -15.11 7.34
N ASN A 35 -7.16 -15.49 6.76
CA ASN A 35 -6.43 -14.71 5.76
C ASN A 35 -6.03 -15.63 4.61
N PRO A 36 -6.99 -16.09 3.80
CA PRO A 36 -6.76 -17.13 2.79
C PRO A 36 -5.85 -16.68 1.65
N ASN A 37 -5.66 -15.38 1.48
CA ASN A 37 -4.84 -14.81 0.41
C ASN A 37 -3.68 -14.00 1.00
N PRO A 38 -2.43 -14.51 1.01
CA PRO A 38 -1.27 -13.80 1.55
C PRO A 38 -0.75 -12.67 0.67
N ALA A 39 -1.52 -12.19 -0.30
CA ALA A 39 -1.26 -11.02 -1.14
C ALA A 39 -0.02 -11.09 -2.05
N GLY A 40 0.47 -12.28 -2.37
CA GLY A 40 1.48 -12.48 -3.41
C GLY A 40 2.73 -11.60 -3.24
N GLN A 41 3.34 -11.59 -2.05
CA GLN A 41 4.53 -10.74 -1.78
C GLN A 41 5.71 -11.08 -2.70
N ASP A 42 5.80 -12.33 -3.15
CA ASP A 42 6.84 -12.81 -4.07
C ASP A 42 6.61 -12.44 -5.55
N HIS A 43 5.47 -11.85 -5.86
CA HIS A 43 5.22 -11.34 -7.19
C HIS A 43 6.01 -10.03 -7.41
N ASN A 44 6.49 -9.83 -8.62
CA ASN A 44 7.25 -8.63 -9.03
C ASN A 44 8.62 -8.46 -8.37
N VAL A 45 9.23 -9.56 -7.91
CA VAL A 45 10.60 -9.58 -7.40
C VAL A 45 11.55 -9.57 -8.59
N PRO A 46 12.39 -8.54 -8.76
CA PRO A 46 13.31 -8.48 -9.89
C PRO A 46 14.56 -9.36 -9.67
N MET A 47 15.27 -9.59 -10.76
CA MET A 47 16.59 -10.23 -10.78
C MET A 47 17.70 -9.18 -10.96
N LEU A 48 18.87 -9.48 -10.43
CA LEU A 48 20.13 -8.75 -10.72
C LEU A 48 21.16 -9.80 -11.12
N GLY A 49 21.29 -10.06 -12.43
CA GLY A 49 21.92 -11.26 -12.94
C GLY A 49 21.19 -12.50 -12.40
N ASP A 50 21.90 -13.43 -11.77
CA ASP A 50 21.31 -14.63 -11.19
C ASP A 50 20.75 -14.45 -9.76
N ILE A 51 20.86 -13.23 -9.19
CA ILE A 51 20.43 -12.95 -7.83
C ILE A 51 18.99 -12.45 -7.82
N ARG A 52 18.08 -13.21 -7.19
CA ARG A 52 16.71 -12.78 -6.92
C ARG A 52 16.70 -11.79 -5.75
N LEU A 53 16.23 -10.55 -5.99
CA LEU A 53 16.27 -9.47 -5.00
C LEU A 53 15.06 -9.54 -4.05
N LYS A 54 15.05 -10.54 -3.18
CA LYS A 54 13.98 -10.77 -2.20
C LYS A 54 13.94 -9.63 -1.18
N GLY A 55 12.99 -8.71 -1.34
CA GLY A 55 12.88 -7.45 -0.58
C GLY A 55 12.76 -6.23 -1.49
N ILE A 56 12.76 -6.43 -2.81
CA ILE A 56 12.42 -5.43 -3.81
C ILE A 56 11.21 -5.91 -4.61
N GLN A 57 10.27 -5.01 -4.87
CA GLN A 57 9.19 -5.21 -5.84
C GLN A 57 9.28 -4.11 -6.89
N HIS A 58 9.36 -4.50 -8.17
CA HIS A 58 9.39 -3.59 -9.30
C HIS A 58 8.26 -3.97 -10.27
N LYS A 59 7.09 -3.37 -10.06
CA LYS A 59 5.88 -3.63 -10.86
C LYS A 59 5.62 -2.55 -11.91
N TYR A 60 5.95 -1.32 -11.58
CA TYR A 60 5.73 -0.15 -12.44
C TYR A 60 7.07 0.44 -12.82
N ARG A 61 7.19 0.82 -14.08
CA ARG A 61 8.45 1.26 -14.71
C ARG A 61 9.25 2.25 -13.87
N GLU A 62 8.58 3.23 -13.26
CA GLU A 62 9.22 4.34 -12.56
C GLU A 62 9.36 4.13 -11.06
N THR A 63 8.80 3.05 -10.50
CA THR A 63 8.68 2.91 -9.03
C THR A 63 9.15 1.55 -8.52
N VAL A 64 10.11 1.59 -7.61
CA VAL A 64 10.55 0.43 -6.85
C VAL A 64 10.04 0.53 -5.41
N LEU A 65 9.49 -0.57 -4.89
CA LEU A 65 9.22 -0.76 -3.47
C LEU A 65 10.39 -1.49 -2.84
N PHE A 66 10.88 -0.95 -1.73
CA PHE A 66 11.95 -1.55 -0.96
C PHE A 66 11.47 -1.90 0.45
N PHE A 67 11.80 -3.11 0.89
CA PHE A 67 11.40 -3.70 2.16
C PHE A 67 12.64 -3.92 3.03
N PRO A 68 13.10 -2.89 3.78
CA PRO A 68 14.26 -3.02 4.64
C PRO A 68 14.01 -4.05 5.73
N ALA A 69 14.96 -4.97 5.94
CA ALA A 69 14.77 -6.08 6.87
C ALA A 69 14.47 -5.63 8.30
N GLN A 70 15.12 -4.55 8.77
CA GLN A 70 14.90 -4.00 10.10
C GLN A 70 13.56 -3.25 10.24
N GLY A 71 12.96 -2.83 9.13
CA GLY A 71 11.65 -2.15 9.08
C GLY A 71 10.46 -3.10 8.91
N GLN A 72 10.62 -4.43 9.09
CA GLN A 72 9.54 -5.39 8.89
C GLN A 72 8.69 -5.63 10.16
N THR A 73 9.04 -5.05 11.28
CA THR A 73 8.13 -4.94 12.43
C THR A 73 7.12 -3.81 12.22
N CYS A 74 6.05 -3.81 13.01
CA CYS A 74 5.04 -2.75 12.96
C CYS A 74 4.55 -2.42 14.37
N HIS A 75 4.31 -1.15 14.66
CA HIS A 75 3.72 -0.68 15.91
C HIS A 75 2.19 -0.74 15.91
N ALA A 76 1.55 -0.78 14.72
CA ALA A 76 0.11 -0.61 14.58
C ALA A 76 -0.68 -1.93 14.55
N TYR A 77 -0.13 -3.00 13.96
CA TYR A 77 -0.80 -4.30 13.81
C TYR A 77 -2.27 -4.22 13.40
N CYS A 78 -2.56 -3.43 12.36
CA CYS A 78 -3.93 -3.19 11.90
C CYS A 78 -4.62 -4.49 11.53
N SER A 79 -5.85 -4.71 11.99
CA SER A 79 -6.65 -5.91 11.69
C SER A 79 -6.99 -6.08 10.21
N PHE A 80 -6.92 -5.01 9.43
CA PHE A 80 -7.10 -4.99 7.96
C PHE A 80 -5.76 -4.98 7.20
N CYS A 81 -4.62 -5.29 7.86
CA CYS A 81 -3.31 -5.21 7.23
C CYS A 81 -3.16 -6.28 6.14
N PHE A 82 -3.00 -5.86 4.89
CA PHE A 82 -2.74 -6.78 3.77
C PHE A 82 -1.30 -7.34 3.79
N ARG A 83 -0.41 -6.74 4.59
CA ARG A 83 0.97 -7.21 4.80
C ARG A 83 1.11 -8.07 6.06
N TRP A 84 0.02 -8.59 6.60
CA TRP A 84 0.02 -9.46 7.76
C TRP A 84 1.04 -10.62 7.69
N PRO A 85 1.39 -11.19 6.49
CA PRO A 85 2.39 -12.25 6.40
C PRO A 85 3.75 -11.85 6.96
N GLN A 86 4.12 -10.56 6.90
CA GLN A 86 5.41 -10.06 7.41
C GLN A 86 5.58 -10.26 8.93
N PHE A 87 4.48 -10.35 9.68
CA PHE A 87 4.50 -10.47 11.15
C PHE A 87 3.95 -11.80 11.66
N SER A 88 3.57 -12.71 10.78
CA SER A 88 2.89 -13.95 11.16
C SER A 88 3.82 -14.95 11.86
N GLY A 89 5.14 -14.75 11.79
CA GLY A 89 6.14 -15.73 12.23
C GLY A 89 6.34 -16.87 11.25
N MET A 90 5.64 -16.88 10.11
CA MET A 90 5.80 -17.84 9.01
C MET A 90 6.97 -17.36 8.14
N ASN A 91 8.14 -18.02 8.29
CA ASN A 91 9.38 -17.58 7.65
C ASN A 91 9.31 -17.59 6.12
N GLU A 92 8.55 -18.51 5.55
CA GLU A 92 8.29 -18.63 4.11
C GLU A 92 7.56 -17.41 3.52
N LEU A 93 6.80 -16.69 4.35
CA LEU A 93 6.06 -15.49 3.95
C LEU A 93 6.83 -14.19 4.20
N LYS A 94 8.01 -14.25 4.82
CA LYS A 94 8.83 -13.05 5.06
C LYS A 94 9.45 -12.57 3.75
N PHE A 95 9.31 -11.27 3.53
CA PHE A 95 9.83 -10.58 2.35
C PHE A 95 10.60 -9.34 2.79
N ALA A 96 11.94 -9.36 2.69
CA ALA A 96 12.80 -8.29 3.14
C ALA A 96 14.24 -8.44 2.64
N MET A 97 14.99 -7.32 2.61
CA MET A 97 16.40 -7.27 2.22
C MET A 97 17.21 -6.41 3.21
N LYS A 98 18.42 -6.85 3.51
CA LYS A 98 19.41 -6.06 4.28
C LYS A 98 20.40 -5.34 3.37
N GLU A 99 20.70 -5.93 2.22
CA GLU A 99 21.79 -5.59 1.32
C GLU A 99 21.45 -4.32 0.52
N THR A 100 21.79 -3.15 1.08
CA THR A 100 21.60 -1.86 0.40
C THR A 100 22.38 -1.79 -0.90
N ASP A 101 23.56 -2.37 -0.97
CA ASP A 101 24.40 -2.36 -2.17
C ASP A 101 23.73 -3.04 -3.38
N LEU A 102 22.97 -4.10 -3.15
CA LEU A 102 22.19 -4.75 -4.22
C LEU A 102 21.09 -3.84 -4.74
N LEU A 103 20.40 -3.11 -3.84
CA LEU A 103 19.43 -2.10 -4.24
C LEU A 103 20.10 -1.02 -5.10
N LEU A 104 21.24 -0.47 -4.67
CA LEU A 104 21.94 0.59 -5.40
C LEU A 104 22.42 0.13 -6.76
N LYS A 105 22.96 -1.11 -6.85
CA LYS A 105 23.36 -1.71 -8.15
C LYS A 105 22.16 -1.85 -9.07
N TYR A 106 21.05 -2.36 -8.54
CA TYR A 106 19.80 -2.50 -9.29
C TYR A 106 19.32 -1.15 -9.84
N LEU A 107 19.27 -0.12 -8.99
CA LEU A 107 18.80 1.22 -9.38
C LEU A 107 19.71 1.86 -10.43
N ARG A 108 21.05 1.70 -10.34
CA ARG A 108 21.98 2.23 -11.36
C ARG A 108 21.78 1.59 -12.74
N LEU A 109 21.36 0.33 -12.79
CA LEU A 109 21.04 -0.37 -14.05
C LEU A 109 19.64 -0.05 -14.58
N HIS A 110 18.79 0.63 -13.80
CA HIS A 110 17.42 0.96 -14.16
C HIS A 110 17.16 2.46 -14.08
N PRO A 111 17.71 3.27 -15.00
CA PRO A 111 17.60 4.74 -14.96
C PRO A 111 16.16 5.24 -15.14
N GLN A 112 15.24 4.41 -15.63
CA GLN A 112 13.82 4.70 -15.69
C GLN A 112 13.13 4.74 -14.30
N VAL A 113 13.75 4.16 -13.28
CA VAL A 113 13.24 4.24 -11.90
C VAL A 113 13.55 5.60 -11.32
N THR A 114 12.55 6.39 -11.05
CA THR A 114 12.68 7.74 -10.49
C THR A 114 12.20 7.85 -9.04
N ASP A 115 11.64 6.78 -8.50
CA ASP A 115 10.89 6.77 -7.26
C ASP A 115 11.11 5.48 -6.47
N VAL A 116 11.60 5.61 -5.23
CA VAL A 116 11.81 4.49 -4.31
C VAL A 116 10.88 4.64 -3.09
N LEU A 117 10.03 3.64 -2.86
CA LEU A 117 9.13 3.59 -1.71
C LEU A 117 9.63 2.61 -0.65
N PHE A 118 10.05 3.12 0.48
CA PHE A 118 10.32 2.34 1.69
C PHE A 118 9.00 1.90 2.33
N THR A 119 8.86 0.61 2.55
CA THR A 119 7.62 0.02 3.06
C THR A 119 7.93 -1.31 3.76
N GLY A 120 6.90 -2.04 4.20
CA GLY A 120 7.07 -3.34 4.86
C GLY A 120 6.09 -3.52 5.99
N GLY A 121 6.58 -3.71 7.21
CA GLY A 121 5.85 -3.50 8.45
C GLY A 121 5.54 -2.02 8.61
N ASP A 122 6.41 -1.30 9.27
CA ASP A 122 6.41 0.16 9.24
C ASP A 122 7.87 0.65 9.33
N PRO A 123 8.39 1.37 8.31
CA PRO A 123 9.77 1.86 8.31
C PRO A 123 10.12 2.76 9.49
N MET A 124 9.12 3.44 10.10
CA MET A 124 9.35 4.31 11.25
C MET A 124 9.67 3.55 12.54
N THR A 125 9.56 2.22 12.56
CA THR A 125 10.06 1.38 13.67
C THR A 125 11.60 1.29 13.71
N MET A 126 12.27 1.63 12.62
CA MET A 126 13.72 1.71 12.58
C MET A 126 14.24 2.93 13.33
N SER A 127 15.41 2.82 13.95
CA SER A 127 16.12 4.00 14.49
C SER A 127 16.54 4.94 13.37
N ALA A 128 16.82 6.20 13.71
CA ALA A 128 17.32 7.18 12.74
C ALA A 128 18.60 6.70 12.04
N SER A 129 19.50 6.04 12.76
CA SER A 129 20.74 5.49 12.20
C SER A 129 20.47 4.39 11.17
N LEU A 130 19.51 3.50 11.42
CA LEU A 130 19.10 2.46 10.46
C LEU A 130 18.41 3.05 9.24
N LEU A 131 17.53 4.04 9.43
CA LEU A 131 16.92 4.77 8.32
C LEU A 131 17.96 5.46 7.46
N SER A 132 18.94 6.13 8.08
CA SER A 132 20.06 6.79 7.39
C SER A 132 20.88 5.80 6.58
N ALA A 133 21.19 4.62 7.13
CA ALA A 133 21.93 3.58 6.43
C ALA A 133 21.28 3.11 5.13
N TYR A 134 19.96 3.18 5.04
CA TYR A 134 19.23 2.84 3.82
C TYR A 134 18.97 4.04 2.88
N ILE A 135 18.73 5.22 3.43
CA ILE A 135 18.29 6.40 2.65
C ILE A 135 19.50 7.19 2.12
N GLU A 136 20.54 7.43 2.94
CA GLU A 136 21.68 8.25 2.54
C GLU A 136 22.44 7.72 1.31
N PRO A 137 22.60 6.40 1.11
CA PRO A 137 23.21 5.88 -0.11
C PRO A 137 22.47 6.27 -1.40
N LEU A 138 21.15 6.54 -1.33
CA LEU A 138 20.36 7.02 -2.47
C LEU A 138 20.66 8.49 -2.84
N LEU A 139 21.36 9.22 -1.99
CA LEU A 139 21.75 10.62 -2.19
C LEU A 139 23.13 10.75 -2.88
N GLN A 140 23.84 9.63 -3.06
CA GLN A 140 25.17 9.60 -3.61
C GLN A 140 25.19 9.81 -5.14
N PRO A 141 26.31 10.24 -5.73
CA PRO A 141 26.49 10.33 -7.18
C PRO A 141 26.17 9.02 -7.90
N GLY A 142 25.64 9.15 -9.13
CA GLY A 142 25.23 8.01 -9.97
C GLY A 142 23.79 7.54 -9.73
N LEU A 143 23.03 8.27 -8.89
CA LEU A 143 21.59 8.03 -8.59
C LEU A 143 20.77 9.33 -8.73
N GLU A 144 21.18 10.23 -9.60
CA GLU A 144 20.50 11.49 -9.87
C GLU A 144 19.11 11.30 -10.48
N HIS A 145 18.90 10.18 -11.19
CA HIS A 145 17.60 9.80 -11.75
C HIS A 145 16.57 9.46 -10.66
N ILE A 146 17.00 9.05 -9.45
CA ILE A 146 16.08 8.90 -8.31
C ILE A 146 15.68 10.30 -7.82
N ARG A 147 14.50 10.74 -8.20
CA ARG A 147 13.95 12.07 -7.89
C ARG A 147 13.14 12.10 -6.61
N THR A 148 12.55 10.96 -6.24
CA THR A 148 11.61 10.86 -5.12
C THR A 148 11.97 9.69 -4.22
N ILE A 149 12.01 9.97 -2.92
CA ILE A 149 12.07 8.96 -1.86
C ILE A 149 10.75 9.02 -1.10
N ARG A 150 10.08 7.88 -0.96
CA ARG A 150 8.83 7.78 -0.21
C ARG A 150 8.98 6.88 1.00
N ILE A 151 8.29 7.22 2.08
CA ILE A 151 8.23 6.43 3.31
C ILE A 151 6.76 6.16 3.62
N GLY A 152 6.33 4.90 3.53
CA GLY A 152 4.96 4.50 3.85
C GLY A 152 4.82 4.14 5.32
N SER A 153 4.01 4.88 6.07
CA SER A 153 3.91 4.69 7.52
C SER A 153 2.54 5.06 8.09
N LYS A 154 2.17 4.39 9.17
CA LYS A 154 1.01 4.75 10.01
C LYS A 154 1.44 5.46 11.32
N ALA A 155 2.72 5.78 11.48
CA ALA A 155 3.25 6.37 12.71
C ALA A 155 2.59 7.72 13.05
N LEU A 156 2.26 8.56 12.05
CA LEU A 156 1.53 9.81 12.33
C LEU A 156 0.21 9.57 13.05
N ALA A 157 -0.53 8.54 12.70
CA ALA A 157 -1.83 8.25 13.32
C ALA A 157 -1.69 7.58 14.69
N TYR A 158 -0.73 6.65 14.86
CA TYR A 158 -0.69 5.76 16.04
C TYR A 158 0.50 6.00 16.96
N TRP A 159 1.52 6.69 16.48
CA TRP A 159 2.75 6.97 17.23
C TRP A 159 3.36 8.32 16.82
N PRO A 160 2.61 9.44 16.94
CA PRO A 160 3.09 10.77 16.53
C PRO A 160 4.33 11.22 17.31
N TYR A 161 4.51 10.72 18.54
CA TYR A 161 5.68 11.01 19.39
C TYR A 161 7.01 10.58 18.74
N ARG A 162 6.96 9.66 17.76
CA ARG A 162 8.09 9.29 16.89
C ARG A 162 8.77 10.50 16.26
N PHE A 163 8.04 11.59 16.05
CA PHE A 163 8.52 12.82 15.44
C PHE A 163 8.61 13.99 16.44
N ILE A 164 8.29 13.79 17.71
CA ILE A 164 8.20 14.85 18.71
C ILE A 164 9.23 14.66 19.82
N SER A 165 9.19 13.51 20.48
CA SER A 165 9.90 13.30 21.75
C SER A 165 10.60 11.95 21.88
N ASP A 166 10.51 11.06 20.89
CA ASP A 166 11.33 9.86 20.87
C ASP A 166 12.82 10.21 20.91
N VAL A 167 13.64 9.34 21.47
CA VAL A 167 15.07 9.58 21.73
C VAL A 167 15.86 10.05 20.50
N ASP A 168 15.46 9.61 19.30
CA ASP A 168 16.09 9.96 18.03
C ASP A 168 15.14 10.73 17.07
N ALA A 169 14.08 11.36 17.61
CA ALA A 169 13.12 12.13 16.82
C ALA A 169 13.79 13.25 16.01
N ALA A 170 14.73 13.96 16.63
CA ALA A 170 15.47 15.04 16.00
C ALA A 170 16.37 14.54 14.86
N GLU A 171 16.98 13.38 15.01
CA GLU A 171 17.82 12.72 13.99
C GLU A 171 17.00 12.31 12.77
N VAL A 172 15.80 11.76 12.99
CA VAL A 172 14.86 11.42 11.90
C VAL A 172 14.49 12.67 11.10
N LEU A 173 14.18 13.77 11.76
CA LEU A 173 13.83 15.02 11.08
C LEU A 173 15.04 15.60 10.33
N ARG A 174 16.25 15.56 10.91
CA ARG A 174 17.48 15.96 10.21
C ARG A 174 17.76 15.10 8.97
N LEU A 175 17.48 13.79 9.03
CA LEU A 175 17.58 12.95 7.84
C LEU A 175 16.60 13.41 6.75
N PHE A 176 15.39 13.78 7.11
CA PHE A 176 14.39 14.30 6.15
C PHE A 176 14.85 15.61 5.53
N GLU A 177 15.37 16.54 6.34
CA GLU A 177 15.99 17.80 5.88
C GLU A 177 17.17 17.52 4.93
N LYS A 178 18.02 16.56 5.26
CA LYS A 178 19.16 16.16 4.42
C LYS A 178 18.68 15.70 3.04
N VAL A 179 17.63 14.88 2.96
CA VAL A 179 17.06 14.44 1.69
C VAL A 179 16.54 15.62 0.87
N THR A 180 15.73 16.48 1.48
CA THR A 180 15.14 17.63 0.76
C THR A 180 16.18 18.66 0.35
N ALA A 181 17.24 18.88 1.14
CA ALA A 181 18.34 19.77 0.82
C ALA A 181 19.14 19.33 -0.43
N THR A 182 19.10 18.04 -0.83
CA THR A 182 19.70 17.58 -2.08
C THR A 182 18.86 17.89 -3.32
N GLY A 183 17.69 18.50 -3.16
CA GLY A 183 16.73 18.74 -4.24
C GLY A 183 15.86 17.54 -4.58
N LYS A 184 16.03 16.39 -3.91
CA LYS A 184 15.12 15.25 -4.04
C LYS A 184 13.82 15.50 -3.28
N ASN A 185 12.73 15.01 -3.82
CA ASN A 185 11.42 15.06 -3.15
C ASN A 185 11.34 13.95 -2.09
N LEU A 186 11.14 14.33 -0.83
CA LEU A 186 10.77 13.37 0.21
C LEU A 186 9.25 13.39 0.40
N SER A 187 8.60 12.24 0.21
CA SER A 187 7.16 12.11 0.34
C SER A 187 6.79 11.11 1.43
N PHE A 188 6.29 11.61 2.54
CA PHE A 188 5.77 10.79 3.63
C PHE A 188 4.36 10.32 3.27
N GLN A 189 4.19 9.00 3.04
CA GLN A 189 2.91 8.37 2.68
C GLN A 189 2.17 8.01 3.97
N ALA A 190 1.43 8.97 4.51
CA ALA A 190 0.74 8.84 5.78
C ALA A 190 -0.55 8.02 5.63
N HIS A 191 -0.75 7.06 6.52
CA HIS A 191 -1.94 6.23 6.54
C HIS A 191 -2.89 6.70 7.65
N PHE A 192 -4.03 7.28 7.25
CA PHE A 192 -5.11 7.68 8.15
C PHE A 192 -6.41 7.01 7.73
N ASN A 193 -7.10 6.39 8.68
CA ASN A 193 -8.36 5.69 8.41
C ASN A 193 -9.61 6.47 8.85
N HIS A 194 -9.45 7.45 9.75
CA HIS A 194 -10.57 8.18 10.31
C HIS A 194 -10.17 9.64 10.66
N PRO A 195 -11.05 10.63 10.53
CA PRO A 195 -10.74 12.03 10.86
C PRO A 195 -10.34 12.27 12.32
N VAL A 196 -10.72 11.38 13.24
CA VAL A 196 -10.30 11.43 14.66
C VAL A 196 -8.78 11.25 14.79
N GLU A 197 -8.15 10.45 13.93
CA GLU A 197 -6.70 10.26 13.91
C GLU A 197 -5.93 11.57 13.57
N LEU A 198 -6.61 12.59 13.06
CA LEU A 198 -6.07 13.90 12.70
C LEU A 198 -6.41 15.00 13.73
N SER A 199 -7.01 14.65 14.86
CA SER A 199 -7.59 15.63 15.80
C SER A 199 -6.76 15.86 17.05
N THR A 200 -5.71 15.08 17.30
CA THR A 200 -4.89 15.25 18.51
C THR A 200 -3.78 16.30 18.29
N ALA A 201 -3.46 17.06 19.35
CA ALA A 201 -2.37 18.04 19.30
C ALA A 201 -1.04 17.39 18.89
N ALA A 202 -0.78 16.17 19.36
CA ALA A 202 0.45 15.44 19.01
C ALA A 202 0.53 15.15 17.50
N VAL A 203 -0.57 14.74 16.87
CA VAL A 203 -0.58 14.50 15.40
C VAL A 203 -0.37 15.80 14.64
N CYS A 204 -1.04 16.88 15.02
CA CYS A 204 -0.86 18.18 14.39
C CYS A 204 0.59 18.66 14.49
N GLU A 205 1.21 18.52 15.65
CA GLU A 205 2.62 18.88 15.86
C GLU A 205 3.58 18.00 15.06
N ALA A 206 3.36 16.70 15.02
CA ALA A 206 4.17 15.77 14.21
C ALA A 206 4.10 16.10 12.72
N ILE A 207 2.90 16.38 12.20
CA ILE A 207 2.69 16.83 10.81
C ILE A 207 3.47 18.13 10.55
N ARG A 208 3.36 19.11 11.43
CA ARG A 208 4.06 20.40 11.31
C ARG A 208 5.58 20.19 11.25
N ARG A 209 6.14 19.35 12.14
CA ARG A 209 7.58 19.05 12.18
C ARG A 209 8.06 18.38 10.90
N ILE A 210 7.37 17.37 10.42
CA ILE A 210 7.72 16.70 9.13
C ILE A 210 7.69 17.72 7.98
N ARG A 211 6.65 18.55 7.90
CA ARG A 211 6.54 19.55 6.83
C ARG A 211 7.64 20.61 6.88
N ASN A 212 8.08 20.98 8.06
CA ASN A 212 9.18 21.95 8.24
C ASN A 212 10.52 21.45 7.69
N THR A 213 10.69 20.12 7.51
CA THR A 213 11.86 19.54 6.82
C THR A 213 11.82 19.70 5.29
N GLY A 214 10.75 20.28 4.73
CA GLY A 214 10.51 20.34 3.30
C GLY A 214 9.83 19.08 2.72
N ALA A 215 9.60 18.04 3.53
CA ALA A 215 8.92 16.84 3.10
C ALA A 215 7.43 17.09 2.84
N GLN A 216 6.89 16.45 1.80
CA GLN A 216 5.46 16.45 1.51
C GLN A 216 4.78 15.30 2.25
N ILE A 217 3.60 15.53 2.81
CA ILE A 217 2.78 14.48 3.40
C ILE A 217 1.62 14.17 2.45
N ARG A 218 1.61 12.96 1.89
CA ARG A 218 0.52 12.44 1.07
C ARG A 218 -0.24 11.38 1.84
N THR A 219 -1.57 11.47 1.85
CA THR A 219 -2.39 10.61 2.69
C THR A 219 -3.07 9.51 1.90
N GLN A 220 -3.21 8.35 2.49
CA GLN A 220 -3.88 7.22 1.88
C GLN A 220 -4.65 6.40 2.92
N SER A 221 -5.73 5.76 2.49
CA SER A 221 -6.51 4.87 3.34
C SER A 221 -7.28 3.85 2.50
N PRO A 222 -7.47 2.62 2.98
CA PRO A 222 -8.52 1.76 2.47
C PRO A 222 -9.89 2.20 2.98
N LEU A 223 -10.91 2.04 2.14
CA LEU A 223 -12.31 2.12 2.53
C LEU A 223 -12.67 0.81 3.23
N LEU A 224 -13.12 0.91 4.48
CA LEU A 224 -13.31 -0.22 5.38
C LEU A 224 -14.70 -0.17 6.01
N ARG A 225 -15.46 -1.25 5.86
CA ARG A 225 -16.71 -1.43 6.61
C ARG A 225 -16.43 -1.27 8.12
N HIS A 226 -17.35 -0.69 8.84
CA HIS A 226 -17.32 -0.44 10.29
C HIS A 226 -16.31 0.63 10.76
N ILE A 227 -15.51 1.21 9.87
CA ILE A 227 -14.50 2.22 10.24
C ILE A 227 -14.76 3.54 9.54
N ASN A 228 -14.82 3.55 8.22
CA ASN A 228 -14.95 4.74 7.41
C ASN A 228 -15.92 4.55 6.22
N ASP A 229 -16.95 3.73 6.42
CA ASP A 229 -17.95 3.35 5.44
C ASP A 229 -19.10 4.38 5.29
N SER A 230 -18.74 5.66 5.30
CA SER A 230 -19.65 6.76 5.02
C SER A 230 -18.95 7.89 4.25
N PRO A 231 -19.66 8.59 3.35
CA PRO A 231 -19.11 9.71 2.61
C PRO A 231 -18.75 10.91 3.52
N GLU A 232 -19.46 11.09 4.64
CA GLU A 232 -19.23 12.15 5.61
C GLU A 232 -17.84 12.03 6.26
N ILE A 233 -17.45 10.81 6.64
CA ILE A 233 -16.14 10.52 7.22
C ILE A 233 -15.02 10.88 6.24
N TRP A 234 -15.15 10.51 4.97
CA TRP A 234 -14.16 10.83 3.95
C TRP A 234 -14.07 12.32 3.65
N ARG A 235 -15.24 12.98 3.53
CA ARG A 235 -15.30 14.44 3.36
C ARG A 235 -14.58 15.17 4.50
N GLU A 236 -14.88 14.80 5.75
CA GLU A 236 -14.25 15.41 6.93
C GLU A 236 -12.75 15.11 6.96
N MET A 237 -12.36 13.87 6.70
CA MET A 237 -10.96 13.46 6.70
C MET A 237 -10.16 14.24 5.65
N TRP A 238 -10.66 14.39 4.42
CA TRP A 238 -9.95 15.14 3.37
C TRP A 238 -9.85 16.63 3.69
N ARG A 239 -10.87 17.23 4.28
CA ARG A 239 -10.81 18.62 4.75
C ARG A 239 -9.75 18.79 5.83
N LYS A 240 -9.78 17.98 6.90
CA LYS A 240 -8.77 18.03 7.96
C LYS A 240 -7.34 17.79 7.43
N GLN A 241 -7.17 16.91 6.48
CA GLN A 241 -5.86 16.68 5.84
C GLN A 241 -5.37 17.93 5.16
N VAL A 242 -6.20 18.63 4.39
CA VAL A 242 -5.84 19.87 3.70
C VAL A 242 -5.60 21.00 4.70
N ASP A 243 -6.42 21.11 5.75
CA ASP A 243 -6.24 22.12 6.81
C ASP A 243 -4.88 21.96 7.50
N LEU A 244 -4.40 20.73 7.64
CA LEU A 244 -3.06 20.40 8.13
C LEU A 244 -1.99 20.44 7.03
N SER A 245 -2.35 20.90 5.83
CA SER A 245 -1.48 20.94 4.64
C SER A 245 -0.90 19.59 4.25
N CYS A 246 -1.63 18.51 4.48
CA CYS A 246 -1.42 17.22 3.87
C CYS A 246 -2.15 17.16 2.52
N ILE A 247 -1.68 16.30 1.63
CA ILE A 247 -2.24 16.13 0.29
C ILE A 247 -3.03 14.82 0.26
N PRO A 248 -4.37 14.85 0.20
CA PRO A 248 -5.17 13.64 -0.01
C PRO A 248 -4.74 12.96 -1.31
N TYR A 249 -4.42 11.64 -1.26
CA TYR A 249 -3.74 10.99 -2.37
C TYR A 249 -4.44 9.73 -2.89
N TYR A 250 -4.76 8.77 -2.00
CA TYR A 250 -5.48 7.57 -2.39
C TYR A 250 -6.62 7.22 -1.45
N MET A 251 -7.76 6.85 -2.04
CA MET A 251 -8.79 6.01 -1.44
C MET A 251 -8.73 4.63 -2.08
N PHE A 252 -8.26 3.64 -1.33
CA PHE A 252 -8.20 2.26 -1.80
C PHE A 252 -9.50 1.52 -1.46
N VAL A 253 -9.89 0.58 -2.30
CA VAL A 253 -10.81 -0.48 -1.92
C VAL A 253 -10.09 -1.39 -0.91
N ALA A 254 -10.82 -1.94 0.07
CA ALA A 254 -10.26 -2.93 0.98
C ALA A 254 -9.70 -4.10 0.18
N ARG A 255 -8.45 -4.48 0.45
CA ARG A 255 -7.77 -5.49 -0.35
C ARG A 255 -8.40 -6.88 -0.15
N ASP A 256 -8.31 -7.72 -1.18
CA ASP A 256 -8.79 -9.10 -1.26
C ASP A 256 -7.99 -10.10 -0.39
N THR A 257 -7.32 -9.63 0.65
CA THR A 257 -6.50 -10.41 1.57
C THR A 257 -6.79 -10.05 3.02
N GLY A 258 -6.28 -10.82 3.94
CA GLY A 258 -6.49 -10.60 5.36
C GLY A 258 -7.95 -10.82 5.76
N ALA A 259 -8.46 -10.01 6.68
CA ALA A 259 -9.84 -10.07 7.16
C ALA A 259 -10.84 -9.46 6.15
N LYS A 260 -10.72 -9.82 4.84
CA LYS A 260 -11.52 -9.30 3.73
C LYS A 260 -13.01 -9.27 4.09
N HIS A 261 -13.60 -10.40 4.44
CA HIS A 261 -15.04 -10.53 4.69
C HIS A 261 -15.60 -9.63 5.79
N TYR A 262 -14.73 -9.17 6.70
CA TYR A 262 -15.16 -8.23 7.75
C TYR A 262 -15.16 -6.78 7.27
N PHE A 263 -14.24 -6.42 6.38
CA PHE A 263 -13.97 -5.04 5.97
C PHE A 263 -14.44 -4.69 4.56
N GLU A 264 -14.76 -5.66 3.73
CA GLU A 264 -15.13 -5.43 2.33
C GLU A 264 -16.45 -4.67 2.16
N ILE A 265 -16.51 -3.88 1.11
CA ILE A 265 -17.68 -3.11 0.71
C ILE A 265 -17.88 -3.32 -0.79
N PRO A 266 -19.11 -3.56 -1.29
CA PRO A 266 -19.37 -3.66 -2.71
C PRO A 266 -18.85 -2.46 -3.51
N LEU A 267 -18.29 -2.71 -4.69
CA LEU A 267 -17.63 -1.70 -5.53
C LEU A 267 -18.57 -0.54 -5.89
N GLU A 268 -19.84 -0.81 -6.17
CA GLU A 268 -20.82 0.26 -6.41
C GLU A 268 -20.96 1.21 -5.21
N LYS A 269 -20.99 0.66 -3.98
CA LYS A 269 -21.03 1.48 -2.75
C LYS A 269 -19.71 2.23 -2.53
N CYS A 270 -18.58 1.60 -2.84
CA CYS A 270 -17.27 2.29 -2.78
C CYS A 270 -17.26 3.54 -3.67
N TRP A 271 -17.75 3.40 -4.90
CA TRP A 271 -17.90 4.52 -5.83
C TRP A 271 -18.90 5.57 -5.33
N ASP A 272 -20.05 5.18 -4.83
CA ASP A 272 -21.07 6.10 -4.33
C ASP A 272 -20.54 6.93 -3.15
N PHE A 273 -19.83 6.31 -2.20
CA PHE A 273 -19.20 7.01 -1.09
C PHE A 273 -18.13 7.99 -1.57
N PHE A 274 -17.27 7.54 -2.49
CA PHE A 274 -16.26 8.43 -3.09
C PHE A 274 -16.92 9.63 -3.77
N ARG A 275 -17.87 9.41 -4.67
CA ARG A 275 -18.57 10.46 -5.42
C ARG A 275 -19.25 11.47 -4.50
N LYS A 276 -19.97 10.99 -3.49
CA LYS A 276 -20.66 11.85 -2.50
C LYS A 276 -19.69 12.68 -1.67
N ALA A 277 -18.60 12.09 -1.20
CA ALA A 277 -17.56 12.81 -0.47
C ALA A 277 -16.87 13.86 -1.37
N TYR A 278 -16.45 13.42 -2.56
CA TYR A 278 -15.70 14.22 -3.52
C TYR A 278 -16.47 15.43 -4.04
N SER A 279 -17.79 15.31 -4.23
CA SER A 279 -18.65 16.41 -4.67
C SER A 279 -18.82 17.53 -3.61
N GLN A 280 -18.56 17.23 -2.33
CA GLN A 280 -18.79 18.11 -1.20
C GLN A 280 -17.51 18.75 -0.62
N VAL A 281 -16.40 18.66 -1.32
CA VAL A 281 -15.12 19.26 -0.93
C VAL A 281 -14.65 20.26 -1.98
N SER A 282 -13.79 21.21 -1.56
CA SER A 282 -13.19 22.20 -2.45
C SER A 282 -12.22 21.56 -3.45
N GLY A 283 -11.87 22.29 -4.51
CA GLY A 283 -10.93 21.82 -5.54
C GLY A 283 -9.57 21.37 -4.98
N ILE A 284 -9.07 22.07 -3.95
CA ILE A 284 -7.78 21.70 -3.31
C ILE A 284 -7.82 20.36 -2.58
N CYS A 285 -8.99 19.91 -2.12
CA CYS A 285 -9.17 18.58 -1.53
C CYS A 285 -9.31 17.50 -2.60
N ARG A 286 -9.60 17.83 -3.85
CA ARG A 286 -9.91 16.91 -4.95
C ARG A 286 -8.66 16.33 -5.63
N THR A 287 -7.63 16.04 -4.85
CA THR A 287 -6.39 15.39 -5.32
C THR A 287 -6.42 13.87 -5.17
N VAL A 288 -7.44 13.34 -4.49
CA VAL A 288 -7.61 11.91 -4.22
C VAL A 288 -7.90 11.13 -5.48
N ARG A 289 -7.14 10.05 -5.69
CA ARG A 289 -7.41 9.02 -6.68
C ARG A 289 -8.12 7.84 -6.04
N GLY A 290 -9.32 7.53 -6.50
CA GLY A 290 -10.09 6.40 -5.94
C GLY A 290 -11.53 6.36 -6.45
N PRO A 291 -12.26 5.34 -6.01
CA PRO A 291 -11.77 4.14 -5.33
C PRO A 291 -10.81 3.37 -6.23
N SER A 292 -9.70 2.87 -5.66
CA SER A 292 -8.70 2.17 -6.46
C SER A 292 -8.30 0.82 -5.87
N MET A 293 -8.01 -0.13 -6.76
CA MET A 293 -7.57 -1.48 -6.45
C MET A 293 -6.16 -1.69 -7.00
N SER A 294 -5.27 -2.30 -6.22
CA SER A 294 -3.93 -2.67 -6.66
C SER A 294 -3.91 -4.15 -6.93
N ASP A 295 -4.22 -4.53 -8.18
CA ASP A 295 -4.29 -5.89 -8.64
C ASP A 295 -3.08 -6.27 -9.51
N GLU A 296 -3.00 -7.51 -9.98
CA GLU A 296 -1.83 -8.02 -10.71
C GLU A 296 -1.50 -7.23 -11.97
N PRO A 297 -2.45 -6.88 -12.89
CA PRO A 297 -2.15 -6.12 -14.09
C PRO A 297 -1.76 -4.67 -13.81
N GLY A 298 -2.21 -4.11 -12.69
CA GLY A 298 -1.95 -2.70 -12.39
C GLY A 298 -2.75 -2.15 -11.23
N LYS A 299 -2.76 -0.84 -11.15
CA LYS A 299 -3.60 -0.09 -10.21
C LYS A 299 -4.83 0.43 -10.96
N ILE A 300 -5.97 -0.16 -10.67
CA ILE A 300 -7.25 0.09 -11.34
C ILE A 300 -8.06 1.09 -10.52
N GLN A 301 -8.61 2.10 -11.16
CA GLN A 301 -9.56 3.04 -10.56
C GLN A 301 -10.97 2.73 -11.07
N LEU A 302 -11.92 2.67 -10.15
CA LEU A 302 -13.34 2.65 -10.47
C LEU A 302 -13.81 4.09 -10.70
N LEU A 303 -14.19 4.39 -11.95
CA LEU A 303 -14.67 5.72 -12.36
C LEU A 303 -16.17 5.89 -12.13
N GLY A 304 -16.94 4.79 -12.23
CA GLY A 304 -18.36 4.86 -12.03
C GLY A 304 -19.12 3.59 -12.43
N VAL A 305 -20.43 3.73 -12.32
CA VAL A 305 -21.41 2.81 -12.88
C VAL A 305 -22.18 3.57 -13.95
N ALA A 306 -22.35 2.99 -15.13
CA ALA A 306 -23.05 3.57 -16.25
C ALA A 306 -23.93 2.53 -16.93
N GLU A 307 -24.92 3.01 -17.68
CA GLU A 307 -25.68 2.18 -18.63
C GLU A 307 -25.20 2.52 -20.04
N ILE A 308 -24.68 1.52 -20.75
CA ILE A 308 -24.13 1.68 -22.11
C ILE A 308 -24.76 0.61 -23.01
N LYS A 309 -25.44 1.04 -24.04
CA LYS A 309 -26.19 0.15 -24.97
C LYS A 309 -27.16 -0.81 -24.27
N GLY A 310 -27.80 -0.32 -23.20
CA GLY A 310 -28.75 -1.12 -22.41
C GLY A 310 -28.12 -2.10 -21.42
N GLU A 311 -26.79 -2.12 -21.27
CA GLU A 311 -26.09 -2.93 -20.29
C GLU A 311 -25.56 -2.04 -19.17
N LYS A 312 -25.84 -2.40 -17.91
CA LYS A 312 -25.27 -1.74 -16.74
C LYS A 312 -23.84 -2.25 -16.54
N VAL A 313 -22.88 -1.34 -16.45
CA VAL A 313 -21.46 -1.67 -16.40
C VAL A 313 -20.71 -0.87 -15.36
N PHE A 314 -19.61 -1.42 -14.85
CA PHE A 314 -18.56 -0.65 -14.18
C PHE A 314 -17.65 -0.02 -15.23
N VAL A 315 -17.33 1.27 -15.05
CA VAL A 315 -16.35 2.00 -15.84
C VAL A 315 -15.05 2.07 -15.06
N LEU A 316 -13.98 1.59 -15.66
CA LEU A 316 -12.69 1.38 -15.04
C LEU A 316 -11.58 2.00 -15.88
N ARG A 317 -10.44 2.33 -15.26
CA ARG A 317 -9.18 2.65 -15.96
C ARG A 317 -7.97 2.22 -15.14
N PHE A 318 -6.84 2.04 -15.78
CA PHE A 318 -5.57 1.94 -15.06
C PHE A 318 -5.04 3.32 -14.68
N ILE A 319 -4.69 3.52 -13.39
CA ILE A 319 -3.89 4.67 -12.94
C ILE A 319 -2.41 4.41 -13.17
N GLN A 320 -1.99 3.15 -13.01
CA GLN A 320 -0.66 2.62 -13.29
C GLN A 320 -0.85 1.20 -13.82
N GLY A 321 -0.16 0.85 -14.90
CA GLY A 321 -0.21 -0.47 -15.52
C GLY A 321 1.18 -1.09 -15.63
N ARG A 322 1.26 -2.42 -15.74
CA ARG A 322 2.52 -3.09 -16.13
C ARG A 322 2.96 -2.62 -17.50
N ASN A 323 2.03 -2.50 -18.45
CA ASN A 323 2.26 -1.85 -19.73
C ASN A 323 1.81 -0.39 -19.63
N PRO A 324 2.70 0.60 -19.83
CA PRO A 324 2.33 2.01 -19.80
C PRO A 324 1.24 2.40 -20.79
N LYS A 325 1.09 1.67 -21.91
CA LYS A 325 0.05 1.91 -22.91
C LYS A 325 -1.38 1.67 -22.41
N TRP A 326 -1.55 0.93 -21.30
CA TRP A 326 -2.87 0.70 -20.69
C TRP A 326 -3.35 1.88 -19.82
N VAL A 327 -2.41 2.74 -19.42
CA VAL A 327 -2.71 3.83 -18.47
C VAL A 327 -3.70 4.79 -19.08
N ASP A 328 -4.72 5.14 -18.28
CA ASP A 328 -5.79 6.08 -18.60
C ASP A 328 -6.76 5.64 -19.74
N MET A 329 -6.64 4.42 -20.22
CA MET A 329 -7.61 3.83 -21.16
C MET A 329 -8.83 3.35 -20.37
N PRO A 330 -10.05 3.87 -20.70
CA PRO A 330 -11.30 3.35 -20.12
C PRO A 330 -11.59 1.93 -20.59
N PHE A 331 -12.01 1.10 -19.65
CA PHE A 331 -12.52 -0.23 -19.98
C PHE A 331 -13.75 -0.57 -19.11
N PHE A 332 -14.47 -1.62 -19.48
CA PHE A 332 -15.78 -1.89 -18.91
C PHE A 332 -15.88 -3.32 -18.40
N ALA A 333 -16.42 -3.46 -17.20
CA ALA A 333 -16.77 -4.74 -16.63
C ALA A 333 -18.29 -4.85 -16.48
N ALA A 334 -18.82 -6.04 -16.66
CA ALA A 334 -20.21 -6.34 -16.40
C ALA A 334 -20.54 -5.99 -14.94
N TYR A 335 -21.71 -5.41 -14.73
CA TYR A 335 -22.13 -5.01 -13.40
C TYR A 335 -22.47 -6.22 -12.54
N ASP A 336 -21.81 -6.30 -11.38
CA ASP A 336 -22.14 -7.23 -10.31
C ASP A 336 -22.33 -6.44 -9.00
N PRO A 337 -23.55 -6.41 -8.43
CA PRO A 337 -23.84 -5.66 -7.19
C PRO A 337 -23.12 -6.23 -5.96
N LYS A 338 -22.56 -7.44 -6.04
CA LYS A 338 -21.88 -8.12 -4.94
C LYS A 338 -20.36 -8.01 -5.03
N ALA A 339 -19.83 -7.70 -6.21
CA ALA A 339 -18.39 -7.64 -6.42
C ALA A 339 -17.72 -6.64 -5.47
N THR A 340 -16.67 -7.07 -4.79
CA THR A 340 -15.89 -6.30 -3.81
C THR A 340 -14.45 -6.08 -4.27
N TRP A 341 -14.00 -6.79 -5.30
CA TRP A 341 -12.65 -6.71 -5.86
C TRP A 341 -12.63 -6.93 -7.36
N PHE A 342 -11.56 -6.50 -8.03
CA PHE A 342 -11.44 -6.56 -9.50
C PHE A 342 -11.49 -7.99 -10.04
N SER A 343 -10.85 -8.95 -9.39
CA SER A 343 -10.82 -10.36 -9.84
C SER A 343 -12.19 -11.06 -9.83
N GLU A 344 -13.20 -10.45 -9.21
CA GLU A 344 -14.59 -10.94 -9.21
C GLU A 344 -15.38 -10.43 -10.43
N LEU A 345 -14.83 -9.48 -11.19
CA LEU A 345 -15.46 -8.87 -12.34
C LEU A 345 -15.20 -9.64 -13.64
N ARG A 346 -16.14 -9.54 -14.55
CA ARG A 346 -16.05 -10.07 -15.92
C ARG A 346 -16.09 -8.93 -16.94
N PRO A 347 -15.50 -9.10 -18.14
CA PRO A 347 -15.63 -8.13 -19.21
C PRO A 347 -17.11 -7.88 -19.56
N ALA A 348 -17.43 -6.63 -19.89
CA ALA A 348 -18.77 -6.25 -20.36
C ALA A 348 -18.97 -6.58 -21.85
N PHE A 349 -20.22 -6.45 -22.34
CA PHE A 349 -20.59 -6.55 -23.74
C PHE A 349 -20.31 -7.91 -24.37
N GLY A 350 -20.46 -8.99 -23.59
CA GLY A 350 -20.26 -10.36 -24.07
C GLY A 350 -18.83 -10.69 -24.48
N LYS A 351 -17.84 -9.92 -24.03
CA LYS A 351 -16.41 -10.22 -24.26
C LYS A 351 -15.91 -11.28 -23.29
N ASP A 352 -15.05 -12.17 -23.76
CA ASP A 352 -14.45 -13.22 -22.94
C ASP A 352 -13.28 -12.69 -22.11
N TYR A 353 -12.56 -11.66 -22.58
CA TYR A 353 -11.35 -11.14 -22.01
C TYR A 353 -11.35 -9.62 -21.92
N PHE A 354 -10.68 -9.06 -20.90
CA PHE A 354 -10.31 -7.65 -20.89
C PHE A 354 -9.20 -7.39 -21.91
N PHE A 355 -9.12 -6.18 -22.41
CA PHE A 355 -8.19 -5.80 -23.50
C PHE A 355 -6.71 -6.08 -23.20
N PHE A 356 -6.33 -6.11 -21.93
CA PHE A 356 -4.95 -6.30 -21.48
C PHE A 356 -4.60 -7.77 -21.20
N GLU A 357 -5.57 -8.69 -21.12
CA GLU A 357 -5.31 -10.09 -20.72
C GLU A 357 -4.53 -10.85 -21.79
N HIS A 358 -4.68 -10.53 -23.06
CA HIS A 358 -3.88 -11.12 -24.15
C HIS A 358 -2.40 -10.73 -24.11
N GLU A 359 -2.07 -9.58 -23.53
CA GLU A 359 -0.70 -9.10 -23.35
C GLU A 359 -0.10 -9.57 -22.01
N PHE A 360 -0.90 -10.24 -21.19
CA PHE A 360 -0.46 -10.72 -19.90
C PHE A 360 0.27 -12.04 -20.09
N PRO A 361 1.58 -12.14 -19.81
CA PRO A 361 2.28 -13.40 -19.95
C PRO A 361 1.68 -14.44 -19.00
N THR A 362 1.35 -15.60 -19.52
CA THR A 362 0.84 -16.75 -18.76
C THR A 362 1.87 -17.37 -17.80
N ARG A 363 3.08 -16.79 -17.74
CA ARG A 363 4.16 -17.16 -16.81
C ARG A 363 4.51 -15.98 -15.91
N PRO A 364 4.83 -16.22 -14.62
CA PRO A 364 5.40 -15.19 -13.78
C PRO A 364 6.67 -14.66 -14.45
N MET A 365 6.74 -13.34 -14.69
CA MET A 365 7.91 -12.69 -15.28
C MET A 365 9.04 -12.65 -14.24
N TYR A 366 9.78 -13.75 -14.16
CA TYR A 366 11.04 -13.85 -13.45
C TYR A 366 12.17 -13.84 -14.51
N GLY A 367 13.01 -12.84 -14.45
CA GLY A 367 14.09 -12.63 -15.41
C GLY A 367 13.86 -11.45 -16.32
N ASP A 368 14.87 -11.03 -17.07
CA ASP A 368 15.08 -9.80 -17.85
C ASP A 368 13.95 -9.32 -18.80
N GLY A 369 12.75 -9.79 -18.60
CA GLY A 369 11.59 -9.56 -19.46
C GLY A 369 10.65 -8.45 -18.96
N PHE A 370 11.17 -7.31 -18.49
CA PHE A 370 10.39 -6.09 -18.54
C PHE A 370 10.44 -5.59 -19.99
N LEU A 371 9.38 -5.87 -20.74
CA LEU A 371 9.16 -5.21 -22.03
C LEU A 371 8.91 -3.72 -21.79
N PHE A 372 9.96 -3.00 -21.50
CA PHE A 372 10.02 -1.53 -21.57
C PHE A 372 10.77 -1.18 -22.87
N GLU A 373 10.18 -1.48 -24.02
CA GLU A 373 10.49 -0.78 -25.26
C GLU A 373 9.74 0.54 -25.35
#